data_7742cbb63eb44121a419d99d17906d5e
#
_entry.id   7742cbb63eb44121a419d99d17906d5e
#
_cell.length_a   1.000
_cell.length_b   1.000
_cell.length_c   1.000
_cell.angle_alpha   90.00
_cell.angle_beta   90.00
_cell.angle_gamma   90.00
#
_symmetry.space_group_name_H-M   'P 1'
#
loop_
_entity.id
_entity.type
_entity.pdbx_description
1 polymer ?
#
loop_
_entity_poly.entity_id
_entity_poly.type
_entity_poly.pdbx_seq_one_letter_code
_entity_poly.pdbx_strand_id
1 'polypeptide(L)'
;MTRLPRISFLFGSLVWLAVTADAREEFLRKLQNDPFLLNELAVCATCHASETGGGALNAFGSAFDDAGQTITPMLRASFPDHFGFYSTKLADGSTFHFSDPENQHVVFEREEERYLIDLAALTEKPEAVIPPAANHMSFFLTSVGKGNGGHLEGLAGADRHCQGLAEAVGATDQTWRAYLSTSFLERPAVNAGDRIGTGPWFNAKGRLVARGVADLHANNGFEKMTALNEKGEVVNGRGDEPNRHDILTGSLTTGTAAVGQNCNNWTSSNDGVAMVGHHDREGSGENSTSWSSAHASHGCSQDDFRASGGDGLFYCFAIR
;
A
#
# COMPACT_ATOMS: atom_id res chain seq x y z
N MET A 1 -71.83 -44.51 5.87
CA MET A 1 -71.28 -43.99 7.13
C MET A 1 -69.93 -44.66 7.41
N THR A 2 -68.87 -44.08 6.95
CA THR A 2 -67.53 -44.65 6.99
C THR A 2 -66.70 -43.84 7.99
N ARG A 3 -66.18 -44.53 9.03
CA ARG A 3 -65.38 -43.94 10.09
C ARG A 3 -63.90 -43.76 9.55
N LEU A 4 -63.33 -42.56 9.70
CA LEU A 4 -61.91 -42.27 9.46
C LEU A 4 -61.06 -42.71 10.68
N PRO A 5 -59.84 -43.21 10.49
CA PRO A 5 -58.91 -43.55 11.55
C PRO A 5 -58.24 -42.35 12.16
N ARG A 6 -57.99 -42.35 13.44
CA ARG A 6 -57.21 -41.39 14.20
C ARG A 6 -55.71 -41.61 13.90
N ILE A 7 -55.06 -40.58 13.41
CA ILE A 7 -53.59 -40.54 13.29
C ILE A 7 -53.05 -39.96 14.58
N SER A 8 -52.28 -40.77 15.32
CA SER A 8 -51.52 -40.34 16.48
C SER A 8 -50.23 -39.67 16.00
N PHE A 9 -50.09 -38.40 16.33
CA PHE A 9 -48.82 -37.71 16.16
C PHE A 9 -47.87 -38.12 17.29
N LEU A 10 -46.80 -38.82 16.92
CA LEU A 10 -45.64 -39.01 17.77
C LEU A 10 -44.83 -37.69 17.77
N PHE A 11 -44.78 -37.02 18.92
CA PHE A 11 -43.86 -35.94 19.17
C PHE A 11 -42.45 -36.54 19.25
N GLY A 12 -41.69 -36.43 18.15
CA GLY A 12 -40.28 -36.65 18.17
C GLY A 12 -39.60 -35.47 18.88
N SER A 13 -39.03 -35.72 20.05
CA SER A 13 -38.17 -34.79 20.75
C SER A 13 -36.95 -34.50 19.86
N LEU A 14 -36.90 -33.33 19.23
CA LEU A 14 -35.65 -32.81 18.66
C LEU A 14 -34.69 -32.56 19.84
N VAL A 15 -33.73 -33.43 19.96
CA VAL A 15 -32.55 -33.18 20.78
C VAL A 15 -31.77 -32.10 20.08
N TRP A 16 -31.82 -30.88 20.58
CA TRP A 16 -30.87 -29.86 20.26
C TRP A 16 -29.53 -30.32 20.84
N LEU A 17 -28.67 -30.87 19.98
CA LEU A 17 -27.27 -31.02 20.30
C LEU A 17 -26.71 -29.60 20.49
N ALA A 18 -26.43 -29.27 21.73
CA ALA A 18 -25.63 -28.08 22.04
C ALA A 18 -24.31 -28.23 21.31
N VAL A 19 -24.13 -27.40 20.29
CA VAL A 19 -22.82 -27.23 19.64
C VAL A 19 -21.91 -26.61 20.70
N THR A 20 -21.01 -27.42 21.18
CA THR A 20 -20.14 -27.16 22.33
C THR A 20 -19.00 -26.22 21.99
N ALA A 21 -18.23 -25.83 22.98
CA ALA A 21 -17.18 -24.85 23.01
C ALA A 21 -16.14 -24.88 21.85
N ASP A 22 -16.01 -26.00 21.15
CA ASP A 22 -15.03 -26.17 20.05
C ASP A 22 -15.31 -25.30 18.81
N ALA A 23 -16.58 -25.04 18.50
CA ALA A 23 -16.97 -24.20 17.36
C ALA A 23 -16.50 -22.72 17.53
N ARG A 24 -16.40 -22.25 18.76
CA ARG A 24 -16.02 -20.87 19.09
C ARG A 24 -14.53 -20.60 18.86
N GLU A 25 -13.67 -21.57 19.19
CA GLU A 25 -12.23 -21.44 18.94
C GLU A 25 -11.89 -21.50 17.45
N GLU A 26 -12.64 -22.27 16.68
CA GLU A 26 -12.44 -22.32 15.23
C GLU A 26 -12.74 -20.97 14.57
N PHE A 27 -13.84 -20.33 14.96
CA PHE A 27 -14.20 -19.01 14.40
C PHE A 27 -13.23 -17.91 14.83
N LEU A 28 -12.80 -17.92 16.08
CA LEU A 28 -11.78 -16.98 16.54
C LEU A 28 -10.47 -17.17 15.77
N ARG A 29 -10.06 -18.41 15.49
CA ARG A 29 -8.89 -18.69 14.64
C ARG A 29 -9.05 -18.19 13.20
N LYS A 30 -10.26 -18.28 12.62
CA LYS A 30 -10.54 -17.71 11.29
C LYS A 30 -10.35 -16.20 11.30
N LEU A 31 -10.83 -15.50 12.33
CA LEU A 31 -10.61 -14.06 12.50
C LEU A 31 -9.13 -13.74 12.71
N GLN A 32 -8.44 -14.45 13.59
CA GLN A 32 -7.01 -14.25 13.88
C GLN A 32 -6.09 -14.51 12.68
N ASN A 33 -6.51 -15.37 11.76
CA ASN A 33 -5.76 -15.69 10.55
C ASN A 33 -6.11 -14.78 9.36
N ASP A 34 -7.11 -13.90 9.50
CA ASP A 34 -7.41 -12.95 8.44
C ASP A 34 -6.36 -11.81 8.44
N PRO A 35 -5.62 -11.62 7.35
CA PRO A 35 -4.52 -10.66 7.31
C PRO A 35 -4.99 -9.19 7.35
N PHE A 36 -6.29 -8.94 7.21
CA PHE A 36 -6.87 -7.60 7.17
C PHE A 36 -7.62 -7.24 8.45
N LEU A 37 -8.00 -8.23 9.28
CA LEU A 37 -8.62 -7.93 10.57
C LEU A 37 -7.62 -7.16 11.45
N LEU A 38 -8.07 -6.07 12.03
CA LEU A 38 -7.27 -5.34 13.01
C LEU A 38 -6.99 -6.25 14.21
N ASN A 39 -5.74 -6.35 14.63
CA ASN A 39 -5.30 -7.31 15.66
C ASN A 39 -6.06 -7.17 16.98
N GLU A 40 -6.42 -5.93 17.36
CA GLU A 40 -7.22 -5.64 18.57
C GLU A 40 -8.65 -6.19 18.50
N LEU A 41 -9.14 -6.50 17.31
CA LEU A 41 -10.49 -7.04 17.08
C LEU A 41 -10.52 -8.57 16.96
N ALA A 42 -9.40 -9.26 17.09
CA ALA A 42 -9.37 -10.73 17.10
C ALA A 42 -9.81 -11.30 18.46
N VAL A 43 -10.97 -10.89 18.94
CA VAL A 43 -11.55 -11.20 20.26
C VAL A 43 -13.03 -11.60 20.16
N CYS A 44 -13.57 -12.21 21.20
CA CYS A 44 -14.97 -12.67 21.20
C CYS A 44 -15.99 -11.52 21.02
N ALA A 45 -15.70 -10.32 21.53
CA ALA A 45 -16.54 -9.14 21.39
C ALA A 45 -16.70 -8.66 19.93
N THR A 46 -15.85 -9.08 19.02
CA THR A 46 -15.97 -8.76 17.59
C THR A 46 -17.27 -9.33 16.99
N CYS A 47 -17.67 -10.51 17.42
CA CYS A 47 -18.90 -11.17 16.92
C CYS A 47 -20.07 -11.11 17.93
N HIS A 48 -19.80 -10.89 19.19
CA HIS A 48 -20.81 -10.97 20.26
C HIS A 48 -21.11 -9.62 20.90
N ALA A 49 -22.33 -9.42 21.36
CA ALA A 49 -22.71 -8.26 22.15
C ALA A 49 -22.07 -8.26 23.56
N SER A 50 -21.57 -9.41 24.01
CA SER A 50 -20.85 -9.59 25.28
C SER A 50 -19.34 -9.63 25.06
N GLU A 51 -18.57 -8.92 25.87
CA GLU A 51 -17.10 -8.90 25.80
C GLU A 51 -16.46 -10.29 26.03
N THR A 52 -17.12 -11.15 26.76
CA THR A 52 -16.64 -12.51 27.07
C THR A 52 -17.10 -13.56 26.05
N GLY A 53 -17.83 -13.13 25.01
CA GLY A 53 -18.45 -14.02 24.05
C GLY A 53 -19.72 -14.70 24.56
N GLY A 54 -20.40 -15.42 23.66
CA GLY A 54 -21.68 -16.08 23.92
C GLY A 54 -22.87 -15.11 23.92
N GLY A 55 -24.08 -15.65 23.93
CA GLY A 55 -25.33 -14.88 23.84
C GLY A 55 -25.57 -14.33 22.41
N ALA A 56 -26.22 -13.17 22.30
CA ALA A 56 -26.59 -12.58 21.03
C ALA A 56 -25.38 -12.13 20.22
N LEU A 57 -25.44 -12.33 18.91
CA LEU A 57 -24.48 -11.76 17.97
C LEU A 57 -24.72 -10.24 17.83
N ASN A 58 -23.63 -9.51 17.65
CA ASN A 58 -23.70 -8.12 17.21
C ASN A 58 -23.87 -8.04 15.67
N ALA A 59 -23.86 -6.84 15.10
CA ALA A 59 -24.05 -6.66 13.66
C ALA A 59 -23.00 -7.40 12.82
N PHE A 60 -21.73 -7.34 13.23
CA PHE A 60 -20.65 -8.05 12.54
C PHE A 60 -20.81 -9.58 12.68
N GLY A 61 -21.08 -10.07 13.88
CA GLY A 61 -21.27 -11.50 14.13
C GLY A 61 -22.45 -12.08 13.33
N SER A 62 -23.54 -11.34 13.20
CA SER A 62 -24.68 -11.74 12.37
C SER A 62 -24.33 -11.79 10.90
N ALA A 63 -23.64 -10.79 10.38
CA ALA A 63 -23.21 -10.76 8.99
C ALA A 63 -22.17 -11.85 8.68
N PHE A 64 -21.29 -12.17 9.62
CA PHE A 64 -20.34 -13.28 9.51
C PHE A 64 -21.04 -14.65 9.48
N ASP A 65 -22.08 -14.83 10.27
CA ASP A 65 -22.89 -16.05 10.26
C ASP A 65 -23.68 -16.20 8.96
N ASP A 66 -24.29 -15.11 8.49
CA ASP A 66 -24.98 -15.04 7.18
C ASP A 66 -24.05 -15.33 6.00
N ALA A 67 -22.78 -14.96 6.12
CA ALA A 67 -21.74 -15.27 5.13
C ALA A 67 -21.24 -16.72 5.22
N GLY A 68 -21.91 -17.60 5.95
CA GLY A 68 -21.51 -18.98 6.15
C GLY A 68 -20.22 -19.11 6.98
N GLN A 69 -20.00 -18.18 7.89
CA GLN A 69 -18.83 -18.14 8.79
C GLN A 69 -17.51 -18.07 8.05
N THR A 70 -17.53 -17.34 6.93
CA THR A 70 -16.38 -17.07 6.07
C THR A 70 -16.18 -15.57 5.95
N ILE A 71 -14.93 -15.13 6.07
CA ILE A 71 -14.60 -13.72 5.84
C ILE A 71 -14.54 -13.49 4.32
N THR A 72 -15.60 -12.88 3.81
CA THR A 72 -15.73 -12.57 2.38
C THR A 72 -15.33 -11.11 2.12
N PRO A 73 -14.99 -10.75 0.87
CA PRO A 73 -14.77 -9.34 0.50
C PRO A 73 -15.97 -8.45 0.84
N MET A 74 -17.20 -8.95 0.66
CA MET A 74 -18.42 -8.22 1.01
C MET A 74 -18.54 -7.99 2.52
N LEU A 75 -18.23 -9.01 3.35
CA LEU A 75 -18.23 -8.85 4.81
C LEU A 75 -17.23 -7.78 5.23
N ARG A 76 -15.99 -7.81 4.68
CA ARG A 76 -15.00 -6.80 4.97
C ARG A 76 -15.49 -5.40 4.59
N ALA A 77 -16.03 -5.23 3.40
CA ALA A 77 -16.55 -3.95 2.93
C ALA A 77 -17.74 -3.42 3.74
N SER A 78 -18.52 -4.32 4.34
CA SER A 78 -19.63 -3.94 5.21
C SER A 78 -19.18 -3.44 6.59
N PHE A 79 -17.95 -3.76 6.99
CA PHE A 79 -17.38 -3.41 8.30
C PHE A 79 -15.98 -2.82 8.16
N PRO A 80 -15.81 -1.68 7.49
CA PRO A 80 -14.50 -1.09 7.20
C PRO A 80 -13.69 -0.78 8.47
N ASP A 81 -14.36 -0.50 9.59
CA ASP A 81 -13.69 -0.22 10.87
C ASP A 81 -13.07 -1.46 11.51
N HIS A 82 -13.42 -2.67 11.03
CA HIS A 82 -12.86 -3.92 11.52
C HIS A 82 -11.66 -4.40 10.72
N PHE A 83 -11.51 -3.91 9.51
CA PHE A 83 -10.49 -4.37 8.56
C PHE A 83 -9.65 -3.21 8.03
N GLY A 84 -8.41 -3.49 7.69
CA GLY A 84 -7.50 -2.53 7.06
C GLY A 84 -7.81 -2.31 5.59
N PHE A 85 -8.93 -1.65 5.26
CA PHE A 85 -9.32 -1.36 3.89
C PHE A 85 -8.68 -0.11 3.31
N TYR A 86 -8.53 -0.13 2.01
CA TYR A 86 -8.30 1.06 1.22
C TYR A 86 -9.62 1.54 0.63
N SER A 87 -9.91 2.80 0.84
CA SER A 87 -11.06 3.45 0.22
C SER A 87 -10.59 4.64 -0.60
N THR A 88 -10.99 4.69 -1.85
CA THR A 88 -10.77 5.85 -2.71
C THR A 88 -12.12 6.48 -3.02
N LYS A 89 -12.31 7.75 -2.64
CA LYS A 89 -13.50 8.52 -2.96
C LYS A 89 -13.30 9.23 -4.30
N LEU A 90 -14.25 9.04 -5.21
CA LEU A 90 -14.25 9.70 -6.51
C LEU A 90 -14.83 11.11 -6.42
N ALA A 91 -14.61 11.91 -7.47
CA ALA A 91 -15.11 13.27 -7.56
C ALA A 91 -16.64 13.37 -7.56
N ASP A 92 -17.34 12.33 -7.99
CA ASP A 92 -18.80 12.22 -7.98
C ASP A 92 -19.38 11.78 -6.62
N GLY A 93 -18.51 11.57 -5.61
CA GLY A 93 -18.89 11.17 -4.27
C GLY A 93 -18.96 9.66 -4.05
N SER A 94 -18.84 8.84 -5.10
CA SER A 94 -18.77 7.39 -4.99
C SER A 94 -17.45 6.93 -4.34
N THR A 95 -17.45 5.74 -3.74
CA THR A 95 -16.28 5.20 -3.03
C THR A 95 -15.98 3.78 -3.51
N PHE A 96 -14.72 3.50 -3.78
CA PHE A 96 -14.21 2.15 -3.98
C PHE A 96 -13.52 1.66 -2.71
N HIS A 97 -13.87 0.46 -2.28
CA HIS A 97 -13.24 -0.24 -1.16
C HIS A 97 -12.47 -1.46 -1.68
N PHE A 98 -11.17 -1.47 -1.45
CA PHE A 98 -10.29 -2.55 -1.86
C PHE A 98 -9.91 -3.38 -0.64
N SER A 99 -10.17 -4.68 -0.67
CA SER A 99 -9.83 -5.58 0.43
C SER A 99 -8.43 -6.15 0.33
N ASP A 100 -7.88 -6.26 -0.87
CA ASP A 100 -6.57 -6.82 -1.16
C ASP A 100 -6.21 -6.54 -2.62
N PRO A 101 -4.97 -6.10 -2.93
CA PRO A 101 -4.50 -5.98 -4.31
C PRO A 101 -4.49 -7.31 -5.08
N GLU A 102 -4.40 -8.44 -4.39
CA GLU A 102 -4.47 -9.79 -4.99
C GLU A 102 -5.91 -10.32 -5.07
N ASN A 103 -6.85 -9.75 -4.30
CA ASN A 103 -8.28 -10.07 -4.40
C ASN A 103 -8.87 -9.33 -5.57
N GLN A 104 -9.30 -10.06 -6.55
CA GLN A 104 -9.93 -9.53 -7.76
C GLN A 104 -11.35 -8.98 -7.51
N HIS A 105 -11.67 -8.66 -6.26
CA HIS A 105 -12.97 -8.13 -5.86
C HIS A 105 -12.84 -6.72 -5.33
N VAL A 106 -13.67 -5.84 -5.84
CA VAL A 106 -13.80 -4.44 -5.40
C VAL A 106 -15.24 -4.19 -5.00
N VAL A 107 -15.46 -3.55 -3.87
CA VAL A 107 -16.79 -3.04 -3.52
C VAL A 107 -16.87 -1.57 -3.94
N PHE A 108 -17.81 -1.28 -4.79
CA PHE A 108 -18.17 0.07 -5.20
C PHE A 108 -19.40 0.53 -4.43
N GLU A 109 -19.33 1.70 -3.79
CA GLU A 109 -20.44 2.31 -3.07
C GLU A 109 -20.82 3.63 -3.71
N ARG A 110 -22.12 3.78 -4.01
CA ARG A 110 -22.71 4.99 -4.52
C ARG A 110 -24.13 5.16 -3.97
N GLU A 111 -24.43 6.33 -3.40
CA GLU A 111 -25.78 6.66 -2.89
C GLU A 111 -26.36 5.61 -1.91
N GLU A 112 -25.48 5.11 -0.99
CA GLU A 112 -25.81 4.06 -0.01
C GLU A 112 -26.02 2.64 -0.60
N GLU A 113 -25.91 2.48 -1.92
CA GLU A 113 -25.94 1.17 -2.57
C GLU A 113 -24.51 0.63 -2.75
N ARG A 114 -24.35 -0.68 -2.54
CA ARG A 114 -23.07 -1.37 -2.64
C ARG A 114 -23.09 -2.44 -3.72
N TYR A 115 -22.06 -2.43 -4.55
CA TYR A 115 -21.89 -3.36 -5.65
C TYR A 115 -20.57 -4.12 -5.48
N LEU A 116 -20.63 -5.45 -5.44
CA LEU A 116 -19.43 -6.27 -5.53
C LEU A 116 -19.06 -6.42 -7.00
N ILE A 117 -17.86 -6.00 -7.34
CA ILE A 117 -17.29 -6.16 -8.68
C ILE A 117 -16.25 -7.26 -8.61
N ASP A 118 -16.50 -8.38 -9.28
CA ASP A 118 -15.53 -9.43 -9.51
C ASP A 118 -14.68 -9.06 -10.73
N LEU A 119 -13.44 -8.66 -10.48
CA LEU A 119 -12.51 -8.27 -11.54
C LEU A 119 -12.08 -9.47 -12.41
N ALA A 120 -12.13 -10.70 -11.89
CA ALA A 120 -11.87 -11.90 -12.67
C ALA A 120 -12.98 -12.17 -13.69
N ALA A 121 -14.25 -11.89 -13.32
CA ALA A 121 -15.38 -12.04 -14.23
C ALA A 121 -15.40 -10.98 -15.35
N LEU A 122 -14.67 -9.88 -15.20
CA LEU A 122 -14.54 -8.84 -16.23
C LEU A 122 -13.57 -9.22 -17.35
N THR A 123 -12.74 -10.25 -17.14
CA THR A 123 -11.74 -10.69 -18.15
C THR A 123 -12.32 -11.58 -19.25
N GLU A 124 -13.57 -12.02 -19.13
CA GLU A 124 -14.22 -12.93 -20.10
C GLU A 124 -15.12 -12.23 -21.13
N LYS A 125 -15.17 -10.90 -21.21
CA LYS A 125 -15.95 -10.22 -22.25
C LYS A 125 -15.14 -9.18 -23.02
N PRO A 126 -15.21 -9.22 -24.37
CA PRO A 126 -14.56 -8.21 -25.19
C PRO A 126 -15.28 -6.85 -25.02
N GLU A 127 -14.50 -5.81 -24.86
CA GLU A 127 -14.83 -4.43 -25.16
C GLU A 127 -16.09 -3.81 -24.50
N ALA A 128 -16.22 -3.81 -23.18
CA ALA A 128 -16.46 -2.52 -22.59
C ALA A 128 -15.07 -1.96 -22.27
N VAL A 129 -14.67 -0.91 -22.93
CA VAL A 129 -13.47 -0.16 -22.59
C VAL A 129 -13.72 0.42 -21.21
N ILE A 130 -13.45 -0.39 -20.17
CA ILE A 130 -12.80 0.20 -19.00
C ILE A 130 -11.48 0.69 -19.62
N PRO A 131 -11.21 2.01 -19.69
CA PRO A 131 -9.90 2.46 -20.13
C PRO A 131 -8.91 1.62 -19.33
N PRO A 132 -7.92 0.95 -19.95
CA PRO A 132 -7.00 0.05 -19.29
C PRO A 132 -6.62 0.79 -18.03
N ALA A 133 -6.91 0.22 -16.87
CA ALA A 133 -7.00 0.91 -15.57
C ALA A 133 -5.87 1.90 -15.56
N ALA A 134 -6.20 3.16 -15.88
CA ALA A 134 -5.27 4.12 -16.43
C ALA A 134 -4.19 4.18 -15.42
N ASN A 135 -3.11 3.58 -15.70
CA ASN A 135 -1.95 3.30 -14.91
C ASN A 135 -2.14 3.81 -13.48
N HIS A 136 -2.79 3.04 -12.59
CA HIS A 136 -2.97 3.42 -11.18
C HIS A 136 -1.62 3.56 -10.48
N MET A 137 -0.55 3.43 -11.27
CA MET A 137 0.77 3.77 -10.81
C MET A 137 0.76 5.18 -10.26
N SER A 138 1.07 5.28 -9.00
CA SER A 138 1.24 6.55 -8.29
C SER A 138 2.56 6.60 -7.53
N PHE A 139 3.37 5.57 -7.72
CA PHE A 139 4.72 5.44 -7.20
C PHE A 139 5.60 4.65 -8.18
N PHE A 140 6.84 5.09 -8.33
CA PHE A 140 7.90 4.31 -8.94
C PHE A 140 9.29 4.75 -8.45
N LEU A 141 10.27 3.85 -8.59
CA LEU A 141 11.69 4.14 -8.48
C LEU A 141 12.21 4.43 -9.89
N THR A 142 12.96 5.50 -10.11
CA THR A 142 13.43 5.86 -11.47
C THR A 142 14.27 4.72 -12.07
N SER A 143 14.02 4.35 -13.34
CA SER A 143 14.83 3.36 -14.05
C SER A 143 16.22 3.87 -14.39
N VAL A 144 16.37 5.19 -14.43
CA VAL A 144 17.63 5.90 -14.75
C VAL A 144 17.72 7.20 -13.96
N GLY A 145 18.89 7.53 -13.47
CA GLY A 145 19.19 8.85 -12.90
C GLY A 145 19.43 9.89 -13.97
N LYS A 146 19.61 11.17 -13.59
CA LYS A 146 19.95 12.24 -14.53
C LYS A 146 21.37 12.12 -15.13
N GLY A 147 22.22 11.26 -14.56
CA GLY A 147 23.58 11.02 -15.07
C GLY A 147 24.59 12.12 -14.73
N ASN A 148 24.25 13.05 -13.85
CA ASN A 148 25.09 14.16 -13.42
C ASN A 148 25.20 14.21 -11.87
N GLY A 149 25.38 13.04 -11.26
CA GLY A 149 25.47 12.91 -9.80
C GLY A 149 24.28 13.57 -9.10
N GLY A 150 24.57 14.29 -8.02
CA GLY A 150 23.58 15.02 -7.23
C GLY A 150 23.10 16.33 -7.85
N HIS A 151 23.60 16.73 -9.01
CA HIS A 151 23.12 17.92 -9.73
C HIS A 151 21.84 17.58 -10.52
N LEU A 152 20.70 17.62 -9.83
CA LEU A 152 19.39 17.32 -10.40
C LEU A 152 18.65 18.57 -10.91
N GLU A 153 19.30 19.74 -10.94
CA GLU A 153 18.70 21.08 -11.16
C GLU A 153 17.69 21.43 -10.04
N GLY A 154 18.03 21.07 -8.81
CA GLY A 154 17.17 21.24 -7.65
C GLY A 154 15.94 20.33 -7.68
N LEU A 155 14.99 20.57 -6.78
CA LEU A 155 13.75 19.81 -6.71
C LEU A 155 12.94 19.90 -8.01
N ALA A 156 12.90 21.06 -8.64
CA ALA A 156 12.15 21.27 -9.88
C ALA A 156 12.69 20.43 -11.04
N GLY A 157 14.01 20.24 -11.12
CA GLY A 157 14.64 19.39 -12.14
C GLY A 157 14.40 17.91 -11.88
N ALA A 158 14.42 17.49 -10.60
CA ALA A 158 14.07 16.14 -10.21
C ALA A 158 12.58 15.83 -10.49
N ASP A 159 11.68 16.78 -10.22
CA ASP A 159 10.24 16.63 -10.54
C ASP A 159 10.00 16.48 -12.04
N ARG A 160 10.67 17.29 -12.86
CA ARG A 160 10.60 17.14 -14.34
C ARG A 160 11.10 15.79 -14.81
N HIS A 161 12.12 15.24 -14.16
CA HIS A 161 12.62 13.90 -14.48
C HIS A 161 11.58 12.82 -14.13
N CYS A 162 10.96 12.88 -12.93
CA CYS A 162 9.85 12.00 -12.56
C CYS A 162 8.69 12.10 -13.55
N GLN A 163 8.29 13.33 -13.91
CA GLN A 163 7.20 13.57 -14.85
C GLN A 163 7.51 12.97 -16.23
N GLY A 164 8.72 13.20 -16.76
CA GLY A 164 9.11 12.67 -18.05
C GLY A 164 9.18 11.15 -18.12
N LEU A 165 9.66 10.47 -17.05
CA LEU A 165 9.65 9.01 -16.97
C LEU A 165 8.22 8.45 -16.89
N ALA A 166 7.34 9.08 -16.11
CA ALA A 166 5.94 8.71 -16.02
C ALA A 166 5.22 8.87 -17.37
N GLU A 167 5.44 9.98 -18.07
CA GLU A 167 4.87 10.26 -19.40
C GLU A 167 5.34 9.24 -20.44
N ALA A 168 6.60 8.82 -20.36
CA ALA A 168 7.16 7.82 -21.28
C ALA A 168 6.45 6.43 -21.20
N VAL A 169 5.78 6.14 -20.11
CA VAL A 169 4.97 4.92 -19.93
C VAL A 169 3.47 5.19 -19.92
N GLY A 170 3.04 6.39 -20.33
CA GLY A 170 1.63 6.74 -20.47
C GLY A 170 0.92 7.19 -19.19
N ALA A 171 1.66 7.44 -18.09
CA ALA A 171 1.09 7.97 -16.84
C ALA A 171 1.07 9.52 -16.89
N THR A 172 0.24 10.09 -17.77
CA THR A 172 0.20 11.52 -18.14
C THR A 172 -0.79 12.35 -17.35
N ASP A 173 -1.74 11.73 -16.66
CA ASP A 173 -2.89 12.36 -16.00
C ASP A 173 -2.59 12.81 -14.56
N GLN A 174 -1.36 12.65 -14.11
CA GLN A 174 -0.92 12.95 -12.75
C GLN A 174 0.29 13.89 -12.74
N THR A 175 0.42 14.65 -11.66
CA THR A 175 1.63 15.45 -11.40
C THR A 175 2.58 14.62 -10.55
N TRP A 176 3.82 14.47 -11.00
CA TRP A 176 4.82 13.66 -10.33
C TRP A 176 5.87 14.48 -9.61
N ARG A 177 6.23 14.04 -8.41
CA ARG A 177 7.27 14.67 -7.59
C ARG A 177 8.28 13.66 -7.09
N ALA A 178 9.53 14.10 -7.07
CA ALA A 178 10.63 13.35 -6.47
C ALA A 178 10.52 13.37 -4.93
N TYR A 179 10.73 12.24 -4.28
CA TYR A 179 10.87 12.15 -2.82
C TYR A 179 12.28 12.60 -2.42
N LEU A 180 12.47 13.89 -2.38
CA LEU A 180 13.75 14.52 -2.07
C LEU A 180 13.55 15.68 -1.10
N SER A 181 14.37 15.74 -0.04
CA SER A 181 14.41 16.87 0.89
C SER A 181 15.49 17.89 0.55
N THR A 182 15.29 19.12 0.97
CA THR A 182 16.29 20.20 0.92
C THR A 182 16.53 20.78 2.31
N SER A 183 17.75 21.24 2.55
CA SER A 183 18.10 21.94 3.78
C SER A 183 17.79 23.44 3.66
N PHE A 184 17.70 24.11 4.81
CA PHE A 184 17.66 25.56 4.82
C PHE A 184 18.99 26.12 4.28
N LEU A 185 18.89 26.96 3.27
CA LEU A 185 19.97 27.81 2.79
C LEU A 185 19.43 29.23 2.65
N GLU A 186 19.22 29.72 1.44
CA GLU A 186 18.56 31.02 1.19
C GLU A 186 17.02 30.88 1.20
N ARG A 187 16.50 29.66 1.16
CA ARG A 187 15.08 29.32 1.16
C ARG A 187 14.78 28.35 2.32
N PRO A 188 13.53 28.30 2.79
CA PRO A 188 13.12 27.32 3.80
C PRO A 188 13.43 25.89 3.36
N ALA A 189 13.80 25.04 4.31
CA ALA A 189 13.94 23.60 4.07
C ALA A 189 12.62 23.02 3.57
N VAL A 190 12.71 22.01 2.71
CA VAL A 190 11.57 21.25 2.21
C VAL A 190 11.74 19.79 2.63
N ASN A 191 10.76 19.24 3.32
CA ASN A 191 10.74 17.84 3.66
C ASN A 191 10.13 17.01 2.51
N ALA A 192 10.72 15.88 2.20
CA ALA A 192 10.19 14.99 1.17
C ALA A 192 8.77 14.50 1.48
N GLY A 193 8.49 14.19 2.75
CA GLY A 193 7.17 13.76 3.19
C GLY A 193 6.06 14.78 2.97
N ASP A 194 6.40 16.09 3.01
CA ASP A 194 5.41 17.17 2.88
C ASP A 194 5.06 17.51 1.41
N ARG A 195 5.82 16.98 0.44
CA ARG A 195 5.70 17.39 -0.96
C ARG A 195 5.12 16.33 -1.91
N ILE A 196 4.94 15.11 -1.46
CA ILE A 196 4.52 13.98 -2.28
C ILE A 196 3.01 13.72 -2.29
N GLY A 197 2.21 14.55 -1.62
CA GLY A 197 0.76 14.36 -1.49
C GLY A 197 0.38 13.45 -0.32
N THR A 198 -0.81 12.89 -0.37
CA THR A 198 -1.41 12.15 0.76
C THR A 198 -1.49 10.63 0.56
N GLY A 199 -1.28 10.14 -0.67
CA GLY A 199 -1.48 8.73 -1.02
C GLY A 199 -2.97 8.40 -1.30
N PRO A 200 -3.35 7.12 -1.36
CA PRO A 200 -2.46 5.95 -1.36
C PRO A 200 -1.59 5.85 -2.61
N TRP A 201 -0.44 5.16 -2.49
CA TRP A 201 0.48 5.00 -3.60
C TRP A 201 0.62 3.54 -4.02
N PHE A 202 0.57 3.32 -5.32
CA PHE A 202 0.65 2.01 -5.96
C PHE A 202 1.80 1.99 -6.96
N ASN A 203 2.53 0.88 -7.03
CA ASN A 203 3.58 0.70 -8.02
C ASN A 203 3.03 0.43 -9.43
N ALA A 204 3.91 0.29 -10.41
CA ALA A 204 3.54 0.08 -11.82
C ALA A 204 2.76 -1.23 -12.08
N LYS A 205 2.70 -2.15 -11.13
CA LYS A 205 1.88 -3.37 -11.19
C LYS A 205 0.60 -3.27 -10.34
N GLY A 206 0.25 -2.07 -9.86
CA GLY A 206 -0.94 -1.84 -9.05
C GLY A 206 -0.83 -2.35 -7.61
N ARG A 207 0.35 -2.79 -7.17
CA ARG A 207 0.55 -3.20 -5.77
C ARG A 207 0.70 -1.97 -4.89
N LEU A 208 -0.02 -1.95 -3.77
CA LEU A 208 0.06 -0.88 -2.79
C LEU A 208 1.47 -0.82 -2.19
N VAL A 209 2.02 0.39 -2.14
CA VAL A 209 3.30 0.71 -1.50
C VAL A 209 3.08 1.32 -0.13
N ALA A 210 2.15 2.27 -0.03
CA ALA A 210 1.76 2.88 1.24
C ALA A 210 0.37 3.53 1.13
N ARG A 211 -0.36 3.54 2.25
CA ARG A 211 -1.71 4.13 2.35
C ARG A 211 -1.69 5.65 2.43
N GLY A 212 -0.60 6.19 2.93
CA GLY A 212 -0.42 7.63 3.14
C GLY A 212 0.94 7.91 3.75
N VAL A 213 1.21 9.18 4.04
CA VAL A 213 2.53 9.64 4.53
C VAL A 213 2.94 8.96 5.83
N ALA A 214 2.03 8.79 6.78
CA ALA A 214 2.32 8.12 8.05
C ALA A 214 2.70 6.64 7.84
N ASP A 215 1.92 5.91 7.03
CA ASP A 215 2.17 4.52 6.69
C ASP A 215 3.49 4.36 5.90
N LEU A 216 3.77 5.29 5.00
CA LEU A 216 5.01 5.34 4.21
C LEU A 216 6.27 5.38 5.09
N HIS A 217 6.22 6.08 6.22
CA HIS A 217 7.34 6.23 7.15
C HIS A 217 7.33 5.22 8.33
N ALA A 218 6.30 4.36 8.41
CA ALA A 218 6.18 3.34 9.46
C ALA A 218 6.13 1.92 8.88
N ASN A 219 4.99 1.52 8.31
CA ASN A 219 4.68 0.13 7.93
C ASN A 219 4.46 -0.03 6.41
N ASN A 220 5.27 0.61 5.61
CA ASN A 220 5.15 0.56 4.14
C ASN A 220 5.54 -0.81 3.56
N GLY A 221 5.11 -1.02 2.31
CA GLY A 221 5.39 -2.21 1.52
C GLY A 221 6.67 -2.15 0.68
N PHE A 222 7.66 -1.31 1.04
CA PHE A 222 8.91 -1.22 0.30
C PHE A 222 9.78 -2.46 0.51
N GLU A 223 10.11 -3.09 -0.57
CA GLU A 223 11.09 -4.17 -0.71
C GLU A 223 11.53 -4.25 -2.17
N LYS A 224 12.58 -4.99 -2.49
CA LYS A 224 13.13 -5.12 -3.85
C LYS A 224 12.06 -5.43 -4.91
N MET A 225 11.09 -6.29 -4.57
CA MET A 225 10.06 -6.75 -5.51
C MET A 225 8.88 -5.78 -5.64
N THR A 226 8.79 -4.76 -4.80
CA THR A 226 7.70 -3.78 -4.81
C THR A 226 8.14 -2.38 -5.21
N ALA A 227 9.40 -2.03 -4.95
CA ALA A 227 10.02 -0.77 -5.38
C ALA A 227 10.38 -0.84 -6.88
N LEU A 228 9.36 -1.03 -7.71
CA LEU A 228 9.52 -1.17 -9.16
C LEU A 228 9.79 0.17 -9.82
N ASN A 229 10.46 0.14 -10.98
CA ASN A 229 10.61 1.33 -11.81
C ASN A 229 9.29 1.66 -12.57
N GLU A 230 9.28 2.76 -13.30
CA GLU A 230 8.11 3.23 -14.07
C GLU A 230 7.62 2.22 -15.11
N LYS A 231 8.50 1.29 -15.56
CA LYS A 231 8.17 0.23 -16.53
C LYS A 231 7.65 -1.05 -15.87
N GLY A 232 7.58 -1.08 -14.52
CA GLY A 232 7.21 -2.27 -13.76
C GLY A 232 8.33 -3.31 -13.64
N GLU A 233 9.57 -2.92 -13.85
CA GLU A 233 10.74 -3.78 -13.73
C GLU A 233 11.34 -3.66 -12.33
N VAL A 234 11.94 -4.75 -11.86
CA VAL A 234 12.70 -4.78 -10.61
C VAL A 234 14.02 -4.05 -10.84
N VAL A 235 14.36 -3.12 -9.94
CA VAL A 235 15.66 -2.45 -9.94
C VAL A 235 16.67 -3.33 -9.22
N ASN A 236 17.89 -3.38 -9.72
CA ASN A 236 18.98 -4.11 -9.10
C ASN A 236 19.19 -3.65 -7.66
N GLY A 237 19.31 -4.61 -6.75
CA GLY A 237 19.57 -4.40 -5.33
C GLY A 237 20.96 -4.82 -4.92
N ARG A 238 21.18 -4.97 -3.62
CA ARG A 238 22.42 -5.47 -3.06
C ARG A 238 22.69 -6.88 -3.57
N GLY A 239 23.92 -7.10 -4.02
CA GLY A 239 24.36 -8.40 -4.57
C GLY A 239 24.07 -8.60 -6.06
N ASP A 240 23.35 -7.70 -6.70
CA ASP A 240 23.21 -7.66 -8.16
C ASP A 240 24.35 -6.86 -8.81
N GLU A 241 24.56 -7.06 -10.11
CA GLU A 241 25.52 -6.31 -10.93
C GLU A 241 24.82 -5.57 -12.07
N PRO A 242 24.93 -4.22 -12.17
CA PRO A 242 25.52 -3.34 -11.16
C PRO A 242 24.61 -3.20 -9.92
N ASN A 243 25.24 -3.00 -8.75
CA ASN A 243 24.47 -2.67 -7.54
C ASN A 243 23.85 -1.27 -7.67
N ARG A 244 22.56 -1.14 -7.35
CA ARG A 244 21.78 0.12 -7.45
C ARG A 244 20.84 0.29 -6.26
N HIS A 245 21.17 -0.29 -5.10
CA HIS A 245 20.24 -0.28 -3.98
C HIS A 245 20.16 1.05 -3.23
N ASP A 246 21.18 1.90 -3.35
CA ASP A 246 21.21 3.24 -2.75
C ASP A 246 20.37 4.21 -3.57
N ILE A 247 19.32 4.74 -2.96
CA ILE A 247 18.37 5.64 -3.59
C ILE A 247 18.44 7.00 -2.90
N LEU A 248 18.60 8.05 -3.69
CA LEU A 248 18.71 9.43 -3.21
C LEU A 248 17.41 9.87 -2.54
N THR A 249 17.51 10.46 -1.35
CA THR A 249 16.36 11.00 -0.62
C THR A 249 16.67 12.34 0.06
N GLY A 250 17.87 12.52 0.59
CA GLY A 250 18.20 13.66 1.45
C GLY A 250 17.33 13.75 2.70
N SER A 251 16.75 12.63 3.14
CA SER A 251 15.71 12.58 4.16
C SER A 251 16.11 11.69 5.31
N LEU A 252 15.60 12.00 6.50
CA LEU A 252 15.58 11.10 7.65
C LEU A 252 14.44 10.08 7.52
N THR A 253 14.41 9.09 8.42
CA THR A 253 13.37 8.04 8.44
C THR A 253 11.95 8.59 8.57
N THR A 254 11.78 9.77 9.12
CA THR A 254 10.50 10.50 9.27
C THR A 254 10.06 11.26 8.02
N GLY A 255 10.85 11.25 6.94
CA GLY A 255 10.59 12.05 5.75
C GLY A 255 10.97 13.53 5.85
N THR A 256 11.56 13.93 6.99
CA THR A 256 12.11 15.29 7.17
C THR A 256 13.51 15.39 6.61
N ALA A 257 13.99 16.61 6.38
CA ALA A 257 15.29 16.84 5.76
C ALA A 257 16.47 16.33 6.61
N ALA A 258 17.36 15.56 6.00
CA ALA A 258 18.69 15.27 6.53
C ALA A 258 19.60 16.46 6.22
N VAL A 259 19.78 17.33 7.21
CA VAL A 259 20.46 18.63 7.02
C VAL A 259 21.88 18.46 6.47
N GLY A 260 22.18 19.14 5.37
CA GLY A 260 23.49 19.10 4.72
C GLY A 260 23.78 17.82 3.91
N GLN A 261 22.85 16.87 3.86
CA GLN A 261 23.02 15.60 3.13
C GLN A 261 22.10 15.52 1.90
N ASN A 262 22.24 16.47 1.00
CA ASN A 262 21.39 16.60 -0.19
C ASN A 262 22.11 17.29 -1.37
N CYS A 263 23.44 17.13 -1.45
CA CYS A 263 24.26 17.64 -2.54
C CYS A 263 23.96 19.11 -2.87
N ASN A 264 24.04 20.00 -1.85
CA ASN A 264 23.72 21.41 -1.96
C ASN A 264 22.31 21.64 -2.55
N ASN A 265 21.31 21.01 -1.94
CA ASN A 265 19.91 21.07 -2.41
C ASN A 265 19.75 20.62 -3.86
N TRP A 266 20.45 19.53 -4.21
CA TRP A 266 20.40 18.87 -5.51
C TRP A 266 20.94 19.75 -6.67
N THR A 267 21.94 20.58 -6.35
CA THR A 267 22.60 21.45 -7.33
C THR A 267 24.10 21.18 -7.46
N SER A 268 24.67 20.24 -6.69
CA SER A 268 26.09 19.87 -6.75
C SER A 268 26.28 18.45 -7.29
N SER A 269 27.25 18.31 -8.20
CA SER A 269 27.76 17.02 -8.67
C SER A 269 29.16 16.69 -8.16
N ASN A 270 29.69 17.47 -7.22
CA ASN A 270 31.05 17.31 -6.71
C ASN A 270 31.08 17.38 -5.17
N ASP A 271 30.60 18.49 -4.61
CA ASP A 271 30.75 18.78 -3.19
C ASP A 271 29.56 18.28 -2.36
N GLY A 272 29.84 17.78 -1.18
CA GLY A 272 28.87 17.32 -0.22
C GLY A 272 28.60 15.82 -0.29
N VAL A 273 27.51 15.41 0.34
CA VAL A 273 27.00 14.04 0.35
C VAL A 273 25.47 14.07 0.23
N ALA A 274 24.85 12.94 -0.10
CA ALA A 274 23.40 12.76 -0.05
C ALA A 274 23.04 11.67 0.95
N MET A 275 21.98 11.87 1.74
CA MET A 275 21.33 10.77 2.43
C MET A 275 20.69 9.85 1.39
N VAL A 276 20.95 8.54 1.51
CA VAL A 276 20.36 7.51 0.67
C VAL A 276 19.55 6.52 1.52
N GLY A 277 18.58 5.86 0.90
CA GLY A 277 17.86 4.74 1.46
C GLY A 277 18.04 3.50 0.60
N HIS A 278 17.76 2.32 1.16
CA HIS A 278 17.87 1.03 0.49
C HIS A 278 16.49 0.54 0.04
N HIS A 279 16.23 0.55 -1.27
CA HIS A 279 14.93 0.10 -1.78
C HIS A 279 14.65 -1.38 -1.55
N ASP A 280 15.69 -2.19 -1.40
CA ASP A 280 15.63 -3.63 -1.13
C ASP A 280 15.65 -3.95 0.37
N ARG A 281 15.83 -2.96 1.24
CA ARG A 281 15.96 -3.08 2.70
C ARG A 281 17.08 -4.01 3.15
N GLU A 282 18.10 -4.15 2.35
CA GLU A 282 19.26 -4.96 2.68
C GLU A 282 20.45 -4.07 3.10
N GLY A 283 21.24 -4.57 4.03
CA GLY A 283 22.44 -3.88 4.49
C GLY A 283 22.91 -4.36 5.85
N SER A 284 24.05 -3.82 6.28
CA SER A 284 24.63 -4.05 7.62
C SER A 284 24.88 -2.70 8.28
N GLY A 285 24.47 -2.57 9.54
CA GLY A 285 24.61 -1.33 10.31
C GLY A 285 23.27 -0.76 10.76
N GLU A 286 23.35 0.31 11.53
CA GLU A 286 22.19 1.06 12.01
C GLU A 286 21.45 1.66 10.81
N ASN A 287 20.13 1.53 10.80
CA ASN A 287 19.24 2.02 9.72
C ASN A 287 19.45 1.37 8.33
N SER A 288 20.30 0.35 8.19
CA SER A 288 20.57 -0.27 6.88
C SER A 288 19.34 -0.88 6.18
N THR A 289 18.25 -1.10 6.90
CA THR A 289 16.95 -1.53 6.36
C THR A 289 15.99 -0.37 6.06
N SER A 290 16.45 0.88 6.24
CA SER A 290 15.62 2.04 5.93
C SER A 290 15.55 2.28 4.42
N TRP A 291 14.35 2.37 3.88
CA TRP A 291 14.13 2.70 2.49
C TRP A 291 14.48 4.16 2.15
N SER A 292 14.51 5.05 3.16
CA SER A 292 14.69 6.50 2.96
C SER A 292 15.92 7.08 3.64
N SER A 293 16.54 6.39 4.63
CA SER A 293 17.59 6.97 5.47
C SER A 293 18.53 5.90 5.98
N ALA A 294 19.30 5.28 5.10
CA ALA A 294 20.24 4.21 5.45
C ALA A 294 21.62 4.76 5.85
N HIS A 295 22.23 5.55 5.00
CA HIS A 295 23.53 6.20 5.22
C HIS A 295 23.75 7.37 4.27
N ALA A 296 24.85 8.11 4.45
CA ALA A 296 25.29 9.11 3.51
C ALA A 296 26.06 8.45 2.34
N SER A 297 25.92 9.00 1.12
CA SER A 297 26.76 8.63 -0.03
C SER A 297 28.22 9.01 0.20
N HIS A 298 29.15 8.45 -0.59
CA HIS A 298 30.58 8.80 -0.51
C HIS A 298 30.86 10.23 -0.93
N GLY A 299 30.04 10.79 -1.81
CA GLY A 299 30.11 12.15 -2.32
C GLY A 299 28.88 12.44 -3.17
N CYS A 300 28.96 13.47 -4.01
CA CYS A 300 27.86 13.90 -4.88
C CYS A 300 28.10 13.66 -6.37
N SER A 301 29.28 13.14 -6.76
CA SER A 301 29.51 12.79 -8.17
C SER A 301 28.76 11.49 -8.55
N GLN A 302 28.60 11.27 -9.84
CA GLN A 302 27.99 10.02 -10.33
C GLN A 302 28.82 8.79 -9.93
N ASP A 303 30.14 8.93 -9.91
CA ASP A 303 31.04 7.85 -9.52
C ASP A 303 31.01 7.61 -8.00
N ASP A 304 30.84 8.65 -7.17
CA ASP A 304 30.64 8.51 -5.73
C ASP A 304 29.35 7.75 -5.43
N PHE A 305 28.26 7.99 -6.16
CA PHE A 305 27.02 7.25 -6.00
C PHE A 305 27.16 5.78 -6.38
N ARG A 306 27.90 5.49 -7.47
CA ARG A 306 28.19 4.11 -7.85
C ARG A 306 29.09 3.42 -6.82
N ALA A 307 30.07 4.14 -6.30
CA ALA A 307 30.98 3.62 -5.28
C ALA A 307 30.27 3.32 -3.94
N SER A 308 29.17 4.03 -3.62
CA SER A 308 28.37 3.74 -2.44
C SER A 308 27.31 2.66 -2.65
N GLY A 309 27.03 2.22 -3.87
CA GLY A 309 26.06 1.16 -4.18
C GLY A 309 24.78 1.68 -4.86
N GLY A 310 24.81 2.88 -5.42
CA GLY A 310 23.72 3.52 -6.13
C GLY A 310 24.04 3.83 -7.60
N ASP A 311 23.18 4.60 -8.24
CA ASP A 311 23.39 5.13 -9.60
C ASP A 311 22.67 6.49 -9.81
N GLY A 312 22.43 7.23 -8.72
CA GLY A 312 21.73 8.52 -8.77
C GLY A 312 20.22 8.37 -9.00
N LEU A 313 19.64 7.23 -8.63
CA LEU A 313 18.20 6.98 -8.73
C LEU A 313 17.46 7.61 -7.54
N PHE A 314 16.17 7.91 -7.72
CA PHE A 314 15.30 8.43 -6.67
C PHE A 314 13.84 8.00 -6.86
N TYR A 315 13.04 8.12 -5.79
CA TYR A 315 11.64 7.76 -5.82
C TYR A 315 10.77 8.87 -6.37
N CYS A 316 9.73 8.52 -7.11
CA CYS A 316 8.74 9.40 -7.68
C CYS A 316 7.34 9.06 -7.19
N PHE A 317 6.60 10.07 -6.75
CA PHE A 317 5.25 9.95 -6.24
C PHE A 317 4.30 10.87 -7.00
N ALA A 318 3.13 10.35 -7.35
CA ALA A 318 2.05 11.16 -7.90
C ALA A 318 1.37 11.94 -6.75
N ILE A 319 1.21 13.23 -6.95
CA ILE A 319 0.41 14.08 -6.07
C ILE A 319 -1.02 14.16 -6.63
N ARG A 320 -1.97 14.00 -5.75
CA ARG A 320 -3.40 14.10 -6.04
C ARG A 320 -3.99 15.26 -5.26
#